data_f02f7909cabce499d15855af7fda65fc
#
_entry.id   f02f7909cabce499d15855af7fda65fc
#
_cell.length_a   1.000
_cell.length_b   1.000
_cell.length_c   1.000
_cell.angle_alpha   90.00
_cell.angle_beta   90.00
_cell.angle_gamma   90.00
#
_symmetry.space_group_name_H-M   'P 1'
#
loop_
_entity.id
_entity.type
_entity.pdbx_description
1 polymer ?
#
loop_
_entity_poly.entity_id
_entity_poly.type
_entity_poly.pdbx_seq_one_letter_code
_entity_poly.pdbx_strand_id
1 'polypeptide(L)'
;MDFPLFYRKKIVRTLLVASCAAFPGFHASGERINQEGRILGPAPAVTNSILFNTPAADAVVSAMQILPLDNPWNEDISRRPALTNSDVMIQQIMSDLLSTRRTLRAFYEMNFVLVPDDQPLVPIDFFNYADESDPGPYPIPLNLPIETWPHETGPLTLQQWQQDINNDGGDRHAVIVQPGNGFIWETWLTKLVGTNWEASNGAKFDLNSDALRPAAWTSGDAAGLPMFPALVRYDECERGMVEHALRLVVKHTRADFIYPARHYASVPYTTNANVPAMGQRLRLKSSFAVPDNWTVQEKAVLRAFKKYGALVADNGNFFSISVTPDDRWPGGAFDHLSTISITNFEVVQTTGPIEGPRSPNPPVANAGPDQTVALGTTADLRGFVSFNPTNPPPTVSWQFYSGPGTVTFGDATKTNTTAMFSAPGAYTLLLSADDGLHAVAYDAVVVTIIPSIILRIVLTGQNVQIDWIGGNPLFTLEATDTLPTAQWNTVQRTNSYVVLLPITGSAGFYRVAGR
;
A
#
# COMPACT_ATOMS: atom_id res chain seq x y z
N MET A 1 1.39 -80.66 24.58
CA MET A 1 0.33 -80.03 23.79
C MET A 1 0.70 -78.57 23.69
N ASP A 2 1.34 -78.23 22.60
CA ASP A 2 1.94 -76.96 22.41
C ASP A 2 0.95 -75.93 21.84
N PHE A 3 0.95 -74.72 22.39
CA PHE A 3 0.25 -73.56 21.84
C PHE A 3 1.29 -72.61 21.23
N PRO A 4 1.15 -72.15 19.97
CA PRO A 4 2.10 -71.23 19.38
C PRO A 4 1.82 -69.79 19.80
N LEU A 5 2.87 -69.08 20.21
CA LEU A 5 2.92 -67.66 20.46
C LEU A 5 2.74 -66.87 19.15
N PHE A 6 1.74 -66.04 19.09
CA PHE A 6 1.60 -65.00 18.04
C PHE A 6 2.52 -63.81 18.32
N TYR A 7 3.51 -63.63 17.47
CA TYR A 7 4.39 -62.47 17.48
C TYR A 7 3.67 -61.30 16.76
N ARG A 8 3.23 -60.28 17.47
CA ARG A 8 2.78 -59.03 16.89
C ARG A 8 4.00 -58.20 16.52
N LYS A 9 4.26 -58.03 15.23
CA LYS A 9 5.23 -57.01 14.70
C LYS A 9 4.67 -55.62 15.00
N LYS A 10 5.28 -54.90 15.93
CA LYS A 10 5.12 -53.45 16.07
C LYS A 10 5.87 -52.79 14.90
N ILE A 11 5.13 -52.14 14.02
CA ILE A 11 5.71 -51.23 13.04
C ILE A 11 6.10 -49.97 13.80
N VAL A 12 7.40 -49.81 14.07
CA VAL A 12 7.96 -48.56 14.56
C VAL A 12 8.12 -47.66 13.35
N ARG A 13 7.26 -46.67 13.20
CA ARG A 13 7.49 -45.54 12.31
C ARG A 13 8.60 -44.69 12.94
N THR A 14 9.80 -44.78 12.43
CA THR A 14 10.89 -43.88 12.79
C THR A 14 10.60 -42.53 12.17
N LEU A 15 10.18 -41.57 12.99
CA LEU A 15 10.14 -40.17 12.64
C LEU A 15 11.61 -39.73 12.46
N LEU A 16 11.99 -39.34 11.25
CA LEU A 16 13.23 -38.59 11.02
C LEU A 16 12.99 -37.18 11.61
N VAL A 17 13.47 -36.97 12.82
CA VAL A 17 13.59 -35.63 13.36
C VAL A 17 14.89 -35.06 12.82
N ALA A 18 14.80 -34.26 11.76
CA ALA A 18 15.86 -33.34 11.41
C ALA A 18 15.89 -32.28 12.53
N SER A 19 16.93 -32.30 13.37
CA SER A 19 17.17 -31.23 14.34
C SER A 19 17.57 -29.98 13.57
N CYS A 20 16.58 -29.16 13.21
CA CYS A 20 16.80 -27.77 12.88
C CYS A 20 17.28 -27.08 14.18
N ALA A 21 18.50 -26.58 14.19
CA ALA A 21 18.91 -25.61 15.19
C ALA A 21 17.95 -24.44 15.10
N ALA A 22 17.16 -24.22 16.16
CA ALA A 22 16.27 -23.09 16.27
C ALA A 22 17.13 -21.83 16.28
N PHE A 23 17.12 -21.11 15.15
CA PHE A 23 17.39 -19.68 15.20
C PHE A 23 16.27 -19.02 16.03
N PRO A 24 16.59 -18.00 16.86
CA PRO A 24 15.54 -17.26 17.56
C PRO A 24 14.55 -16.80 16.49
N GLY A 25 13.31 -17.27 16.62
CA GLY A 25 12.25 -16.94 15.68
C GLY A 25 12.12 -15.41 15.61
N PHE A 26 12.47 -14.84 14.49
CA PHE A 26 11.76 -13.68 14.01
C PHE A 26 10.33 -14.18 13.85
N HIS A 27 9.44 -13.81 14.76
CA HIS A 27 8.04 -13.76 14.43
C HIS A 27 7.98 -12.77 13.26
N ALA A 28 7.79 -13.24 12.06
CA ALA A 28 7.41 -12.40 10.95
C ALA A 28 6.11 -11.70 11.42
N SER A 29 6.19 -10.44 11.83
CA SER A 29 5.03 -9.57 11.78
C SER A 29 4.58 -9.68 10.34
N GLY A 30 3.32 -10.10 10.11
CA GLY A 30 2.79 -10.30 8.77
C GLY A 30 3.20 -9.11 7.90
N GLU A 31 3.66 -9.38 6.69
CA GLU A 31 4.10 -8.31 5.77
C GLU A 31 2.96 -7.32 5.60
N ARG A 32 3.24 -6.04 5.77
CA ARG A 32 2.24 -4.99 5.56
C ARG A 32 2.05 -4.83 4.05
N ILE A 33 0.86 -5.13 3.56
CA ILE A 33 0.51 -5.07 2.14
C ILE A 33 -0.64 -4.10 1.97
N ASN A 34 -0.47 -3.11 1.10
CA ASN A 34 -1.52 -2.13 0.84
C ASN A 34 -2.59 -2.66 -0.13
N GLN A 35 -3.61 -1.84 -0.40
CA GLN A 35 -4.75 -2.16 -1.28
C GLN A 35 -4.38 -2.38 -2.76
N GLU A 36 -3.15 -2.04 -3.16
CA GLU A 36 -2.60 -2.33 -4.50
C GLU A 36 -1.80 -3.65 -4.52
N GLY A 37 -1.71 -4.37 -3.40
CA GLY A 37 -0.86 -5.54 -3.27
C GLY A 37 0.63 -5.20 -3.17
N ARG A 38 0.96 -3.94 -2.86
CA ARG A 38 2.34 -3.52 -2.67
C ARG A 38 2.79 -3.81 -1.24
N ILE A 39 3.89 -4.54 -1.09
CA ILE A 39 4.50 -4.79 0.21
C ILE A 39 5.16 -3.50 0.69
N LEU A 40 4.73 -3.03 1.86
CA LEU A 40 5.26 -1.85 2.52
C LEU A 40 6.48 -2.25 3.34
N GLY A 41 7.65 -1.75 2.96
CA GLY A 41 8.87 -1.93 3.75
C GLY A 41 8.80 -1.20 5.11
N PRO A 42 9.82 -1.36 5.96
CA PRO A 42 9.91 -0.57 7.18
C PRO A 42 10.07 0.91 6.83
N ALA A 43 9.25 1.77 7.44
CA ALA A 43 9.39 3.21 7.27
C ALA A 43 10.68 3.70 7.96
N PRO A 44 11.48 4.56 7.32
CA PRO A 44 12.57 5.24 8.00
C PRO A 44 12.06 6.05 9.18
N ALA A 45 12.82 6.08 10.28
CA ALA A 45 12.47 6.90 11.44
C ALA A 45 12.59 8.39 11.10
N VAL A 46 11.57 9.15 11.48
CA VAL A 46 11.57 10.62 11.38
C VAL A 46 12.13 11.17 12.69
N THR A 47 13.35 11.68 12.66
CA THR A 47 14.03 12.24 13.85
C THR A 47 14.09 13.76 13.84
N ASN A 48 13.81 14.39 12.72
CA ASN A 48 13.70 15.83 12.53
C ASN A 48 12.57 16.08 11.52
N SER A 49 12.05 17.31 11.45
CA SER A 49 11.05 17.66 10.46
C SER A 49 11.59 17.53 9.03
N ILE A 50 10.86 16.83 8.17
CA ILE A 50 11.23 16.56 6.76
C ILE A 50 10.18 17.19 5.86
N LEU A 51 10.60 18.05 4.95
CA LEU A 51 9.72 18.67 3.97
C LEU A 51 9.33 17.67 2.86
N PHE A 52 8.11 17.80 2.38
CA PHE A 52 7.43 16.97 1.38
C PHE A 52 8.19 16.72 0.08
N ASN A 53 8.98 17.71 -0.39
CA ASN A 53 9.65 17.71 -1.69
C ASN A 53 11.07 17.09 -1.62
N THR A 54 11.25 16.04 -0.83
CA THR A 54 12.55 15.40 -0.63
C THR A 54 12.47 13.87 -0.76
N PRO A 55 13.54 13.22 -1.26
CA PRO A 55 13.60 11.75 -1.29
C PRO A 55 13.45 11.10 0.10
N ALA A 56 13.80 11.81 1.17
CA ALA A 56 13.63 11.33 2.54
C ALA A 56 12.13 11.28 2.91
N ALA A 57 11.34 12.29 2.53
CA ALA A 57 9.89 12.26 2.73
C ALA A 57 9.25 11.14 1.91
N ASP A 58 9.65 10.97 0.63
CA ASP A 58 9.15 9.90 -0.22
C ASP A 58 9.41 8.52 0.39
N ALA A 59 10.60 8.28 0.93
CA ALA A 59 10.96 7.01 1.57
C ALA A 59 10.08 6.69 2.78
N VAL A 60 9.71 7.70 3.58
CA VAL A 60 8.80 7.53 4.72
C VAL A 60 7.38 7.29 4.23
N VAL A 61 6.84 8.18 3.40
CA VAL A 61 5.43 8.14 2.96
C VAL A 61 5.14 6.89 2.14
N SER A 62 6.05 6.46 1.26
CA SER A 62 5.88 5.24 0.46
C SER A 62 5.85 3.97 1.31
N ALA A 63 6.39 4.00 2.53
CA ALA A 63 6.35 2.88 3.47
C ALA A 63 5.17 2.96 4.46
N MET A 64 4.33 4.00 4.40
CA MET A 64 3.15 4.13 5.25
C MET A 64 1.95 3.39 4.65
N GLN A 65 1.12 2.79 5.50
CA GLN A 65 -0.27 2.53 5.19
C GLN A 65 -1.06 3.79 5.57
N ILE A 66 -1.52 4.52 4.56
CA ILE A 66 -2.29 5.74 4.76
C ILE A 66 -3.75 5.35 4.84
N LEU A 67 -4.32 5.44 6.04
CA LEU A 67 -5.66 4.98 6.42
C LEU A 67 -5.84 3.45 6.31
N PRO A 68 -6.81 2.84 6.99
CA PRO A 68 -7.11 1.42 6.88
C PRO A 68 -7.42 0.98 5.44
N LEU A 69 -7.19 -0.30 5.14
CA LEU A 69 -7.43 -0.84 3.80
C LEU A 69 -8.89 -0.70 3.34
N ASP A 70 -9.83 -0.77 4.27
CA ASP A 70 -11.27 -0.63 4.02
C ASP A 70 -11.78 0.81 4.16
N ASN A 71 -10.88 1.78 4.33
CA ASN A 71 -11.24 3.20 4.33
C ASN A 71 -11.78 3.63 2.95
N PRO A 72 -12.78 4.54 2.88
CA PRO A 72 -13.30 5.04 1.61
C PRO A 72 -12.25 5.65 0.68
N TRP A 73 -11.14 6.18 1.20
CA TRP A 73 -10.04 6.67 0.36
C TRP A 73 -9.32 5.55 -0.39
N ASN A 74 -9.29 4.33 0.16
CA ASN A 74 -8.60 3.15 -0.37
C ASN A 74 -9.53 2.20 -1.14
N GLU A 75 -10.81 2.55 -1.27
CA GLU A 75 -11.83 1.70 -1.88
C GLU A 75 -11.71 1.65 -3.41
N ASP A 76 -11.63 0.46 -3.99
CA ASP A 76 -11.79 0.24 -5.43
C ASP A 76 -13.27 0.41 -5.84
N ILE A 77 -13.55 1.52 -6.54
CA ILE A 77 -14.89 1.86 -7.01
C ILE A 77 -15.08 1.55 -8.51
N SER A 78 -14.12 0.87 -9.13
CA SER A 78 -14.13 0.62 -10.57
C SER A 78 -15.38 -0.16 -11.05
N ARG A 79 -15.95 -0.98 -10.15
CA ARG A 79 -17.14 -1.79 -10.41
C ARG A 79 -18.43 -1.17 -9.87
N ARG A 80 -18.37 -0.04 -9.19
CA ARG A 80 -19.56 0.59 -8.64
C ARG A 80 -20.45 1.16 -9.73
N PRO A 81 -21.79 1.03 -9.62
CA PRO A 81 -22.69 1.62 -10.59
C PRO A 81 -22.65 3.15 -10.52
N ALA A 82 -22.84 3.79 -11.66
CA ALA A 82 -23.11 5.22 -11.70
C ALA A 82 -24.47 5.52 -11.07
N LEU A 83 -24.61 6.72 -10.47
CA LEU A 83 -25.91 7.21 -10.02
C LEU A 83 -26.85 7.43 -11.21
N THR A 84 -28.13 7.22 -10.99
CA THR A 84 -29.16 7.40 -12.05
C THR A 84 -29.22 8.83 -12.57
N ASN A 85 -28.87 9.84 -11.77
CA ASN A 85 -28.79 11.24 -12.16
C ASN A 85 -27.34 11.72 -12.44
N SER A 86 -26.40 10.78 -12.63
CA SER A 86 -24.98 11.09 -12.88
C SER A 86 -24.80 12.11 -14.01
N ASP A 87 -25.37 11.87 -15.17
CA ASP A 87 -25.21 12.76 -16.34
C ASP A 87 -25.77 14.17 -16.07
N VAL A 88 -26.89 14.27 -15.35
CA VAL A 88 -27.49 15.57 -14.99
C VAL A 88 -26.56 16.32 -14.02
N MET A 89 -25.98 15.62 -13.05
CA MET A 89 -25.04 16.21 -12.11
C MET A 89 -23.73 16.66 -12.80
N ILE A 90 -23.21 15.88 -13.72
CA ILE A 90 -22.04 16.26 -14.56
C ILE A 90 -22.35 17.52 -15.37
N GLN A 91 -23.53 17.59 -16.01
CA GLN A 91 -23.94 18.79 -16.74
C GLN A 91 -24.09 20.01 -15.82
N GLN A 92 -24.54 19.83 -14.59
CA GLN A 92 -24.63 20.91 -13.60
C GLN A 92 -23.23 21.43 -13.25
N ILE A 93 -22.28 20.53 -12.92
CA ILE A 93 -20.88 20.92 -12.64
C ILE A 93 -20.28 21.71 -13.81
N MET A 94 -20.53 21.25 -15.04
CA MET A 94 -20.09 21.97 -16.25
C MET A 94 -20.73 23.35 -16.40
N SER A 95 -22.04 23.47 -16.14
CA SER A 95 -22.76 24.72 -16.31
C SER A 95 -22.35 25.79 -15.30
N ASP A 96 -21.93 25.37 -14.11
CA ASP A 96 -21.45 26.24 -13.06
C ASP A 96 -20.12 26.92 -13.38
N LEU A 97 -19.35 26.32 -14.29
CA LEU A 97 -18.01 26.80 -14.66
C LEU A 97 -18.04 27.58 -15.99
N LEU A 98 -17.13 28.55 -16.09
CA LEU A 98 -16.83 29.19 -17.36
C LEU A 98 -16.42 28.16 -18.42
N SER A 99 -16.74 28.39 -19.68
CA SER A 99 -16.44 27.44 -20.76
C SER A 99 -14.95 27.07 -20.85
N THR A 100 -14.06 27.97 -20.50
CA THR A 100 -12.60 27.76 -20.47
C THR A 100 -12.10 26.96 -19.27
N ARG A 101 -12.98 26.62 -18.32
CA ARG A 101 -12.65 25.92 -17.08
C ARG A 101 -13.35 24.56 -16.93
N ARG A 102 -13.93 24.03 -18.02
CA ARG A 102 -14.70 22.78 -18.06
C ARG A 102 -13.85 21.53 -18.31
N THR A 103 -12.61 21.58 -17.88
CA THR A 103 -11.65 20.47 -17.99
C THR A 103 -10.96 20.25 -16.66
N LEU A 104 -10.36 19.06 -16.49
CA LEU A 104 -9.60 18.73 -15.29
C LEU A 104 -8.37 19.62 -15.16
N ARG A 105 -8.09 20.10 -13.96
CA ARG A 105 -6.88 20.87 -13.63
C ARG A 105 -6.12 20.20 -12.51
N ALA A 106 -4.81 20.25 -12.57
CA ALA A 106 -3.91 19.89 -11.49
C ALA A 106 -3.25 21.16 -10.95
N PHE A 107 -3.40 21.44 -9.66
CA PHE A 107 -2.79 22.59 -9.02
C PHE A 107 -1.70 22.14 -8.05
N TYR A 108 -0.51 22.74 -8.16
CA TYR A 108 0.64 22.49 -7.30
C TYR A 108 0.52 23.36 -6.03
N GLU A 109 -0.40 23.01 -5.16
CA GLU A 109 -0.79 23.89 -4.05
C GLU A 109 -0.57 23.26 -2.67
N MET A 110 -0.90 21.97 -2.49
CA MET A 110 -0.95 21.34 -1.18
C MET A 110 0.36 20.66 -0.81
N ASN A 111 1.01 21.18 0.20
CA ASN A 111 2.24 20.65 0.76
C ASN A 111 2.01 19.99 2.11
N PHE A 112 3.04 19.32 2.66
CA PHE A 112 3.03 18.75 3.99
C PHE A 112 4.42 18.73 4.61
N VAL A 113 4.49 18.48 5.91
CA VAL A 113 5.74 18.22 6.62
C VAL A 113 5.60 16.97 7.48
N LEU A 114 6.61 16.11 7.43
CA LEU A 114 6.71 14.98 8.37
C LEU A 114 7.43 15.45 9.62
N VAL A 115 6.94 15.08 10.79
CA VAL A 115 7.55 15.44 12.08
C VAL A 115 7.79 14.20 12.93
N PRO A 116 8.79 14.22 13.84
CA PRO A 116 9.03 13.13 14.77
C PRO A 116 7.86 12.95 15.73
N ASP A 117 7.79 11.76 16.34
CA ASP A 117 6.73 11.42 17.29
C ASP A 117 6.77 12.26 18.57
N ASP A 118 7.96 12.73 18.93
CA ASP A 118 8.23 13.62 20.05
C ASP A 118 8.33 15.10 19.66
N GLN A 119 7.85 15.48 18.48
CA GLN A 119 7.79 16.89 18.04
C GLN A 119 7.14 17.75 19.13
N PRO A 120 7.80 18.83 19.59
CA PRO A 120 7.24 19.71 20.59
C PRO A 120 5.88 20.26 20.16
N LEU A 121 4.94 20.23 21.09
CA LEU A 121 3.60 20.76 20.87
C LEU A 121 3.58 22.28 21.07
N VAL A 122 2.97 22.99 20.12
CA VAL A 122 2.88 24.45 20.10
C VAL A 122 1.41 24.86 20.20
N PRO A 123 1.07 25.84 21.06
CA PRO A 123 -0.27 26.42 21.10
C PRO A 123 -0.66 27.01 19.74
N ILE A 124 -1.94 26.89 19.39
CA ILE A 124 -2.53 27.49 18.21
C ILE A 124 -3.91 28.01 18.57
N ASP A 125 -4.24 29.21 18.12
CA ASP A 125 -5.52 29.87 18.36
C ASP A 125 -6.42 29.74 17.12
N PHE A 126 -7.69 29.32 17.31
CA PHE A 126 -8.66 29.21 16.23
C PHE A 126 -9.65 30.36 16.32
N PHE A 127 -9.75 31.19 15.26
CA PHE A 127 -10.50 32.43 15.30
C PHE A 127 -11.88 32.38 14.62
N ASN A 128 -12.21 31.39 13.78
CA ASN A 128 -13.53 31.28 13.13
C ASN A 128 -14.32 30.05 13.59
N TYR A 129 -13.74 28.85 13.49
CA TYR A 129 -14.43 27.57 13.71
C TYR A 129 -13.80 26.83 14.90
N ALA A 130 -13.60 27.53 16.01
CA ALA A 130 -13.00 26.93 17.21
C ALA A 130 -13.83 25.77 17.77
N ASP A 131 -15.15 25.85 17.64
CA ASP A 131 -16.14 24.86 18.10
C ASP A 131 -16.23 23.62 17.15
N GLU A 132 -15.66 23.74 15.96
CA GLU A 132 -15.54 22.65 14.99
C GLU A 132 -14.08 22.14 14.86
N SER A 133 -13.20 22.58 15.74
CA SER A 133 -11.77 22.26 15.71
C SER A 133 -11.39 21.27 16.79
N ASP A 134 -10.43 20.39 16.48
CA ASP A 134 -9.73 19.60 17.50
C ASP A 134 -8.82 20.54 18.30
N PRO A 135 -8.92 20.57 19.64
CA PRO A 135 -8.20 21.55 20.43
C PRO A 135 -6.68 21.36 20.34
N GLY A 136 -5.95 22.49 20.37
CA GLY A 136 -4.48 22.46 20.49
C GLY A 136 -4.00 21.89 21.85
N PRO A 137 -2.68 21.76 22.02
CA PRO A 137 -1.59 22.20 21.14
C PRO A 137 -1.30 21.23 19.99
N TYR A 138 -0.68 21.73 18.90
CA TYR A 138 -0.32 20.97 17.70
C TYR A 138 1.20 20.79 17.55
N PRO A 139 1.70 19.71 16.88
CA PRO A 139 3.13 19.45 16.72
C PRO A 139 3.72 20.29 15.58
N ILE A 140 3.67 21.61 15.69
CA ILE A 140 4.08 22.56 14.65
C ILE A 140 5.61 22.70 14.62
N PRO A 141 6.28 22.33 13.52
CA PRO A 141 7.72 22.55 13.39
C PRO A 141 8.03 23.98 12.90
N LEU A 142 9.24 24.45 13.14
CA LEU A 142 9.69 25.77 12.68
C LEU A 142 9.63 25.93 11.16
N ASN A 143 9.79 24.85 10.43
CA ASN A 143 9.73 24.82 8.95
C ASN A 143 8.37 24.34 8.43
N LEU A 144 7.26 24.62 9.13
CA LEU A 144 5.91 24.32 8.65
C LEU A 144 5.67 24.98 7.30
N PRO A 145 5.48 24.22 6.21
CA PRO A 145 5.14 24.80 4.92
C PRO A 145 3.67 25.21 4.92
N ILE A 146 3.38 26.37 4.35
CA ILE A 146 2.02 26.83 4.12
C ILE A 146 1.72 26.67 2.63
N GLU A 147 0.50 26.35 2.29
CA GLU A 147 -0.02 26.14 0.94
C GLU A 147 0.70 27.02 -0.12
N THR A 148 0.91 26.46 -1.31
CA THR A 148 1.64 27.01 -2.46
C THR A 148 3.14 27.23 -2.28
N TRP A 149 3.68 27.21 -1.05
CA TRP A 149 5.12 27.30 -0.85
C TRP A 149 5.85 26.05 -1.39
N PRO A 150 7.00 26.18 -2.09
CA PRO A 150 7.70 27.43 -2.42
C PRO A 150 7.34 28.06 -3.79
N HIS A 151 6.41 27.48 -4.55
CA HIS A 151 6.27 27.78 -5.99
C HIS A 151 5.60 29.12 -6.28
N GLU A 152 4.59 29.52 -5.53
CA GLU A 152 3.82 30.74 -5.81
C GLU A 152 4.12 31.88 -4.82
N THR A 153 5.23 31.80 -4.11
CA THR A 153 5.56 32.71 -3.03
C THR A 153 6.54 33.82 -3.42
N GLY A 154 6.97 33.83 -4.68
CA GLY A 154 7.99 34.76 -5.16
C GLY A 154 9.31 34.65 -4.37
N PRO A 155 9.97 35.77 -4.04
CA PRO A 155 11.24 35.73 -3.32
C PRO A 155 11.13 35.57 -1.80
N LEU A 156 9.93 35.32 -1.27
CA LEU A 156 9.72 35.23 0.17
C LEU A 156 10.38 33.99 0.76
N THR A 157 11.02 34.17 1.92
CA THR A 157 11.46 33.04 2.74
C THR A 157 10.25 32.33 3.34
N LEU A 158 10.43 31.06 3.74
CA LEU A 158 9.35 30.32 4.40
C LEU A 158 8.79 31.06 5.61
N GLN A 159 9.64 31.63 6.46
CA GLN A 159 9.19 32.42 7.63
C GLN A 159 8.37 33.65 7.23
N GLN A 160 8.78 34.38 6.19
CA GLN A 160 8.01 35.50 5.66
C GLN A 160 6.67 35.05 5.11
N TRP A 161 6.61 33.87 4.46
CA TRP A 161 5.38 33.28 3.98
C TRP A 161 4.49 32.81 5.14
N GLN A 162 5.05 32.19 6.18
CA GLN A 162 4.30 31.86 7.40
C GLN A 162 3.64 33.08 8.03
N GLN A 163 4.35 34.23 8.03
CA GLN A 163 3.86 35.49 8.62
C GLN A 163 2.88 36.26 7.71
N ASP A 164 2.73 35.84 6.45
CA ASP A 164 1.89 36.55 5.46
C ASP A 164 2.23 38.06 5.39
N ILE A 165 3.52 38.37 5.27
CA ILE A 165 4.01 39.75 5.41
C ILE A 165 3.45 40.72 4.36
N ASN A 166 3.06 40.20 3.18
CA ASN A 166 2.46 40.99 2.11
C ASN A 166 0.94 41.06 2.23
N ASN A 167 0.33 40.29 3.14
CA ASN A 167 -1.10 40.08 3.26
C ASN A 167 -1.70 39.56 1.93
N ASP A 168 -1.04 38.55 1.35
CA ASP A 168 -1.43 37.95 0.08
C ASP A 168 -2.74 37.16 0.20
N GLY A 169 -3.07 36.70 1.42
CA GLY A 169 -4.29 35.94 1.72
C GLY A 169 -4.23 34.52 1.14
N GLY A 170 -5.34 34.06 0.58
CA GLY A 170 -5.51 32.67 0.11
C GLY A 170 -5.97 31.74 1.22
N ASP A 171 -6.10 30.45 0.89
CA ASP A 171 -6.63 29.45 1.84
C ASP A 171 -5.61 29.01 2.89
N ARG A 172 -4.31 29.15 2.57
CA ARG A 172 -3.20 29.00 3.52
C ARG A 172 -3.29 27.72 4.36
N HIS A 173 -3.56 26.61 3.71
CA HIS A 173 -3.57 25.31 4.37
C HIS A 173 -2.18 24.92 4.87
N ALA A 174 -2.14 24.22 6.00
CA ALA A 174 -0.94 23.56 6.49
C ALA A 174 -1.24 22.13 6.92
N VAL A 175 -0.37 21.19 6.56
CA VAL A 175 -0.52 19.77 6.83
C VAL A 175 0.72 19.24 7.53
N ILE A 176 0.52 18.64 8.70
CA ILE A 176 1.57 18.03 9.52
C ILE A 176 1.26 16.55 9.66
N VAL A 177 2.25 15.70 9.42
CA VAL A 177 2.12 14.25 9.54
C VAL A 177 3.12 13.71 10.56
N GLN A 178 2.63 12.94 11.53
CA GLN A 178 3.44 12.19 12.49
C GLN A 178 3.37 10.69 12.15
N PRO A 179 4.31 10.16 11.35
CA PRO A 179 4.21 8.80 10.81
C PRO A 179 4.19 7.70 11.87
N GLY A 180 5.01 7.81 12.91
CA GLY A 180 5.09 6.79 13.96
C GLY A 180 3.89 6.80 14.90
N ASN A 181 3.39 7.99 15.28
CA ASN A 181 2.16 8.13 16.07
C ASN A 181 0.89 7.88 15.24
N GLY A 182 1.01 7.91 13.90
CA GLY A 182 -0.12 7.68 13.00
C GLY A 182 -1.14 8.83 12.96
N PHE A 183 -0.72 10.08 13.15
CA PHE A 183 -1.62 11.23 13.14
C PHE A 183 -1.32 12.23 12.02
N ILE A 184 -2.41 12.84 11.52
CA ILE A 184 -2.38 14.01 10.65
C ILE A 184 -2.97 15.18 11.43
N TRP A 185 -2.37 16.35 11.27
CA TRP A 185 -2.85 17.62 11.81
C TRP A 185 -2.96 18.60 10.65
N GLU A 186 -4.12 19.20 10.46
CA GLU A 186 -4.42 20.08 9.33
C GLU A 186 -5.04 21.36 9.81
N THR A 187 -4.71 22.48 9.17
CA THR A 187 -5.24 23.81 9.52
C THR A 187 -5.56 24.61 8.26
N TRP A 188 -6.48 25.53 8.35
CA TRP A 188 -6.90 26.46 7.29
C TRP A 188 -6.73 27.91 7.75
N LEU A 189 -6.35 28.83 6.84
CA LEU A 189 -5.96 30.21 7.09
C LEU A 189 -4.84 30.33 8.12
N THR A 190 -3.85 29.50 8.00
CA THR A 190 -2.75 29.36 8.96
C THR A 190 -1.75 30.52 8.84
N LYS A 191 -1.43 31.14 9.99
CA LYS A 191 -0.56 32.30 10.04
C LYS A 191 0.27 32.32 11.33
N LEU A 192 1.53 32.78 11.22
CA LEU A 192 2.39 33.07 12.37
C LEU A 192 2.32 34.56 12.68
N VAL A 193 1.64 34.94 13.76
CA VAL A 193 1.49 36.32 14.23
C VAL A 193 2.43 36.58 15.39
N GLY A 194 3.53 37.26 15.14
CA GLY A 194 4.62 37.40 16.11
C GLY A 194 5.25 36.04 16.44
N THR A 195 4.92 35.50 17.61
CA THR A 195 5.35 34.15 18.06
C THR A 195 4.21 33.17 18.18
N ASN A 196 2.98 33.58 17.89
CA ASN A 196 1.77 32.79 18.07
C ASN A 196 1.25 32.27 16.73
N TRP A 197 0.88 31.01 16.68
CA TRP A 197 0.18 30.44 15.55
C TRP A 197 -1.32 30.69 15.68
N GLU A 198 -1.91 31.12 14.58
CA GLU A 198 -3.35 31.33 14.42
C GLU A 198 -3.85 30.57 13.19
N ALA A 199 -5.07 30.06 13.23
CA ALA A 199 -5.74 29.47 12.08
C ALA A 199 -7.25 29.69 12.18
N SER A 200 -7.96 29.55 11.06
CA SER A 200 -9.43 29.59 11.10
C SER A 200 -9.99 28.41 11.88
N ASN A 201 -9.45 27.21 11.62
CA ASN A 201 -9.80 25.97 12.27
C ASN A 201 -8.62 24.99 12.24
N GLY A 202 -8.78 23.89 12.96
CA GLY A 202 -7.82 22.78 12.96
C GLY A 202 -8.47 21.42 13.10
N ALA A 203 -7.88 20.42 12.45
CA ALA A 203 -8.37 19.06 12.46
C ALA A 203 -7.23 18.07 12.75
N LYS A 204 -7.55 17.04 13.53
CA LYS A 204 -6.68 15.90 13.79
C LYS A 204 -7.32 14.64 13.25
N PHE A 205 -6.57 13.84 12.49
CA PHE A 205 -7.03 12.55 12.01
C PHE A 205 -6.06 11.44 12.44
N ASP A 206 -6.62 10.27 12.74
CA ASP A 206 -5.88 9.05 13.02
C ASP A 206 -5.75 8.22 11.73
N LEU A 207 -4.53 8.01 11.28
CA LEU A 207 -4.23 7.22 10.08
C LEU A 207 -4.56 5.72 10.24
N ASN A 208 -4.77 5.26 11.47
CA ASN A 208 -5.08 3.86 11.76
C ASN A 208 -6.59 3.63 12.01
N SER A 209 -7.43 4.63 11.71
CA SER A 209 -8.86 4.62 12.04
C SER A 209 -9.73 5.04 10.86
N ASP A 210 -10.93 4.45 10.78
CA ASP A 210 -12.01 4.89 9.88
C ASP A 210 -12.97 5.88 10.55
N ALA A 211 -12.62 6.37 11.74
CA ALA A 211 -13.43 7.32 12.47
C ALA A 211 -13.59 8.61 11.69
N LEU A 212 -14.85 9.02 11.52
CA LEU A 212 -15.19 10.29 10.89
C LEU A 212 -15.21 11.40 11.94
N ARG A 213 -14.96 12.63 11.52
CA ARG A 213 -15.20 13.82 12.36
C ARG A 213 -16.66 13.88 12.84
N PRO A 214 -16.96 14.60 13.91
CA PRO A 214 -18.33 14.85 14.29
C PRO A 214 -19.15 15.44 13.13
N ALA A 215 -20.44 15.15 13.07
CA ALA A 215 -21.31 15.71 12.03
C ALA A 215 -21.34 17.23 12.12
N ALA A 216 -21.28 17.89 10.98
CA ALA A 216 -21.21 19.33 10.81
C ALA A 216 -19.89 19.97 11.30
N TRP A 217 -18.83 19.20 11.50
CA TRP A 217 -17.50 19.73 11.76
C TRP A 217 -16.69 19.82 10.45
N THR A 218 -16.16 21.00 10.18
CA THR A 218 -15.21 21.21 9.08
C THR A 218 -13.84 20.59 9.39
N SER A 219 -12.92 20.58 8.42
CA SER A 219 -11.51 20.26 8.59
C SER A 219 -10.65 21.37 8.00
N GLY A 220 -9.42 21.09 7.61
CA GLY A 220 -8.70 21.97 6.68
C GLY A 220 -9.46 22.12 5.37
N ASP A 221 -10.26 21.13 5.00
CA ASP A 221 -11.13 21.10 3.81
C ASP A 221 -12.61 21.31 4.19
N ALA A 222 -13.38 21.94 3.30
CA ALA A 222 -14.79 22.26 3.55
C ALA A 222 -15.68 21.05 3.82
N ALA A 223 -15.30 19.87 3.31
CA ALA A 223 -16.06 18.63 3.48
C ALA A 223 -15.87 17.95 4.85
N GLY A 224 -14.99 18.43 5.71
CA GLY A 224 -14.62 17.74 6.95
C GLY A 224 -13.83 16.46 6.69
N LEU A 225 -13.14 16.37 5.55
CA LEU A 225 -12.30 15.27 5.12
C LEU A 225 -10.81 15.56 5.37
N PRO A 226 -9.95 14.55 5.52
CA PRO A 226 -8.50 14.75 5.58
C PRO A 226 -7.94 15.09 4.20
N MET A 227 -7.01 16.03 4.11
CA MET A 227 -6.36 16.44 2.87
C MET A 227 -5.17 15.51 2.53
N PHE A 228 -4.31 15.21 3.49
CA PHE A 228 -3.07 14.44 3.23
C PHE A 228 -3.30 13.12 2.48
N PRO A 229 -4.30 12.27 2.81
CA PRO A 229 -4.54 11.02 2.11
C PRO A 229 -4.96 11.18 0.65
N ALA A 230 -5.33 12.40 0.25
CA ALA A 230 -5.93 12.69 -1.05
C ALA A 230 -4.99 13.41 -2.03
N LEU A 231 -3.76 13.74 -1.59
CA LEU A 231 -2.80 14.51 -2.38
C LEU A 231 -2.13 13.64 -3.44
N VAL A 232 -1.97 14.18 -4.64
CA VAL A 232 -1.11 13.58 -5.67
C VAL A 232 0.34 13.85 -5.30
N ARG A 233 1.09 12.81 -4.95
CA ARG A 233 2.48 12.89 -4.48
C ARG A 233 3.48 12.38 -5.51
N TYR A 234 4.71 12.89 -5.42
CA TYR A 234 5.79 12.55 -6.33
C TYR A 234 6.10 11.05 -6.33
N ASP A 235 6.27 10.45 -5.15
CA ASP A 235 6.62 9.05 -4.98
C ASP A 235 5.62 8.08 -5.65
N GLU A 236 4.32 8.36 -5.58
CA GLU A 236 3.28 7.53 -6.19
C GLU A 236 3.26 7.64 -7.70
N CYS A 237 3.37 8.87 -8.21
CA CYS A 237 3.40 9.11 -9.64
C CYS A 237 4.63 8.47 -10.31
N GLU A 238 5.80 8.50 -9.66
CA GLU A 238 7.00 7.82 -10.15
C GLU A 238 6.83 6.28 -10.18
N ARG A 239 6.05 5.73 -9.25
CA ARG A 239 5.65 4.31 -9.31
C ARG A 239 4.58 4.02 -10.37
N GLY A 240 3.99 5.06 -10.96
CA GLY A 240 2.99 4.96 -12.02
C GLY A 240 1.56 4.68 -11.54
N MET A 241 1.28 4.86 -10.24
CA MET A 241 -0.04 4.71 -9.65
C MET A 241 -0.20 5.61 -8.43
N VAL A 242 -1.24 6.45 -8.39
CA VAL A 242 -1.71 7.08 -7.17
C VAL A 242 -2.64 6.07 -6.47
N GLU A 243 -2.26 5.66 -5.26
CA GLU A 243 -2.80 4.46 -4.61
C GLU A 243 -4.03 4.76 -3.72
N HIS A 244 -4.80 5.81 -4.02
CA HIS A 244 -5.97 6.26 -3.24
C HIS A 244 -6.91 7.13 -4.07
N ALA A 245 -8.09 7.46 -3.52
CA ALA A 245 -8.98 8.47 -4.09
C ALA A 245 -8.38 9.86 -4.00
N LEU A 246 -8.78 10.75 -4.91
CA LEU A 246 -8.26 12.10 -5.02
C LEU A 246 -9.18 13.12 -4.34
N ARG A 247 -8.62 14.24 -3.88
CA ARG A 247 -9.36 15.45 -3.54
C ARG A 247 -9.86 16.10 -4.82
N LEU A 248 -11.15 16.44 -4.87
CA LEU A 248 -11.75 17.12 -6.02
C LEU A 248 -12.43 18.42 -5.58
N VAL A 249 -12.08 19.48 -6.27
CA VAL A 249 -12.74 20.79 -6.12
C VAL A 249 -13.76 20.97 -7.23
N VAL A 250 -14.96 21.45 -6.88
CA VAL A 250 -16.02 21.84 -7.83
C VAL A 250 -16.51 23.24 -7.47
N LYS A 251 -17.17 23.94 -8.41
CA LYS A 251 -17.55 25.33 -8.14
C LYS A 251 -18.65 25.45 -7.09
N HIS A 252 -19.68 24.63 -7.19
CA HIS A 252 -20.83 24.69 -6.29
C HIS A 252 -21.19 23.31 -5.77
N THR A 253 -21.58 23.27 -4.50
CA THR A 253 -22.18 22.09 -3.86
C THR A 253 -23.55 22.45 -3.28
N ARG A 254 -24.40 21.45 -3.09
CA ARG A 254 -25.67 21.64 -2.39
C ARG A 254 -25.46 21.70 -0.87
N ALA A 255 -26.48 22.21 -0.16
CA ALA A 255 -26.53 22.28 1.30
C ALA A 255 -26.70 20.87 1.92
N ASP A 256 -25.73 20.00 1.67
CA ASP A 256 -25.75 18.62 2.12
C ASP A 256 -24.33 18.02 2.06
N PHE A 257 -24.11 16.98 2.82
CA PHE A 257 -22.93 16.14 2.70
C PHE A 257 -23.33 14.67 2.72
N ILE A 258 -22.56 13.84 2.06
CA ILE A 258 -22.75 12.40 2.05
C ILE A 258 -21.46 11.70 2.49
N TYR A 259 -21.59 10.48 3.01
CA TYR A 259 -20.45 9.67 3.43
C TYR A 259 -19.35 9.62 2.36
N PRO A 260 -18.05 9.86 2.70
CA PRO A 260 -17.50 10.01 4.05
C PRO A 260 -17.41 11.46 4.56
N ALA A 261 -17.88 12.46 3.82
CA ALA A 261 -17.87 13.85 4.29
C ALA A 261 -18.74 14.06 5.54
N ARG A 262 -18.40 15.09 6.30
CA ARG A 262 -19.08 15.43 7.57
C ARG A 262 -19.58 16.86 7.63
N HIS A 263 -19.21 17.66 6.64
CA HIS A 263 -19.56 19.08 6.59
C HIS A 263 -19.84 19.49 5.13
N TYR A 264 -20.54 20.61 4.94
CA TYR A 264 -20.76 21.27 3.66
C TYR A 264 -20.32 22.73 3.75
N ALA A 265 -20.04 23.37 2.61
CA ALA A 265 -19.57 24.75 2.58
C ALA A 265 -20.55 25.69 3.31
N SER A 266 -20.01 26.67 4.04
CA SER A 266 -20.78 27.60 4.90
C SER A 266 -21.83 28.43 4.16
N VAL A 267 -21.71 28.59 2.85
CA VAL A 267 -22.69 29.25 1.97
C VAL A 267 -23.22 28.25 0.97
N PRO A 268 -24.26 27.46 1.27
CA PRO A 268 -24.79 26.47 0.38
C PRO A 268 -25.42 27.13 -0.86
N TYR A 269 -25.10 26.58 -2.04
CA TYR A 269 -25.61 27.07 -3.31
C TYR A 269 -27.09 26.76 -3.50
N THR A 270 -27.53 25.54 -3.14
CA THR A 270 -28.90 25.04 -3.33
C THR A 270 -29.15 23.77 -2.52
N THR A 271 -30.39 23.34 -2.48
CA THR A 271 -30.80 22.00 -1.98
C THR A 271 -31.10 21.01 -3.10
N ASN A 272 -30.89 21.39 -4.37
CA ASN A 272 -31.17 20.56 -5.53
C ASN A 272 -30.27 19.30 -5.55
N ALA A 273 -30.87 18.11 -5.57
CA ALA A 273 -30.18 16.83 -5.59
C ALA A 273 -29.31 16.58 -6.83
N ASN A 274 -29.48 17.36 -7.89
CA ASN A 274 -28.66 17.31 -9.11
C ASN A 274 -27.38 18.16 -9.02
N VAL A 275 -27.19 18.90 -7.94
CA VAL A 275 -25.92 19.54 -7.59
C VAL A 275 -25.15 18.59 -6.67
N PRO A 276 -23.84 18.38 -6.86
CA PRO A 276 -23.08 17.46 -6.02
C PRO A 276 -23.10 17.91 -4.54
N ALA A 277 -23.12 16.95 -3.63
CA ALA A 277 -22.85 17.19 -2.22
C ALA A 277 -21.35 17.15 -1.94
N MET A 278 -20.89 17.67 -0.79
CA MET A 278 -19.59 17.31 -0.25
C MET A 278 -19.54 15.79 0.01
N GLY A 279 -18.43 15.15 -0.29
CA GLY A 279 -18.30 13.68 -0.26
C GLY A 279 -18.81 12.96 -1.52
N GLN A 280 -19.39 13.68 -2.48
CA GLN A 280 -19.83 13.07 -3.74
C GLN A 280 -18.65 12.47 -4.48
N ARG A 281 -18.79 11.20 -4.93
CA ARG A 281 -17.71 10.48 -5.58
C ARG A 281 -17.82 10.52 -7.10
N LEU A 282 -16.77 10.98 -7.76
CA LEU A 282 -16.65 11.00 -9.21
C LEU A 282 -15.58 10.01 -9.66
N ARG A 283 -15.81 9.41 -10.82
CA ARG A 283 -14.88 8.47 -11.46
C ARG A 283 -14.69 8.85 -12.92
N LEU A 284 -13.49 8.68 -13.46
CA LEU A 284 -13.25 8.74 -14.90
C LEU A 284 -13.91 7.53 -15.55
N LYS A 285 -14.75 7.78 -16.58
CA LYS A 285 -15.46 6.72 -17.30
C LYS A 285 -14.50 5.64 -17.79
N SER A 286 -14.88 4.38 -17.67
CA SER A 286 -14.08 3.24 -18.15
C SER A 286 -13.78 3.33 -19.66
N SER A 287 -14.70 3.92 -20.43
CA SER A 287 -14.57 4.14 -21.88
C SER A 287 -13.52 5.19 -22.28
N PHE A 288 -13.04 6.01 -21.34
CA PHE A 288 -11.95 6.95 -21.63
C PHE A 288 -10.65 6.18 -21.85
N ALA A 289 -10.12 6.21 -23.07
CA ALA A 289 -8.82 5.61 -23.38
C ALA A 289 -7.71 6.57 -22.94
N VAL A 290 -6.84 6.10 -22.05
CA VAL A 290 -5.65 6.86 -21.63
C VAL A 290 -4.60 6.72 -22.74
N PRO A 291 -4.14 7.82 -23.36
CA PRO A 291 -3.16 7.73 -24.45
C PRO A 291 -1.78 7.22 -23.97
N ASP A 292 -1.17 6.37 -24.78
CA ASP A 292 0.11 5.74 -24.44
C ASP A 292 1.28 6.70 -24.33
N ASN A 293 1.22 7.81 -25.07
CA ASN A 293 2.25 8.84 -25.12
C ASN A 293 2.15 9.89 -24.00
N TRP A 294 1.15 9.80 -23.10
CA TRP A 294 1.06 10.69 -21.96
C TRP A 294 2.10 10.33 -20.90
N THR A 295 2.39 11.29 -20.02
CA THR A 295 3.41 11.12 -18.96
C THR A 295 3.05 9.97 -18.01
N VAL A 296 4.02 9.47 -17.27
CA VAL A 296 3.77 8.47 -16.22
C VAL A 296 2.90 9.07 -15.12
N GLN A 297 3.06 10.35 -14.81
CA GLN A 297 2.33 11.11 -13.81
C GLN A 297 0.84 11.24 -14.18
N GLU A 298 0.54 11.64 -15.40
CA GLU A 298 -0.85 11.70 -15.91
C GLU A 298 -1.51 10.33 -15.87
N LYS A 299 -0.79 9.30 -16.33
CA LYS A 299 -1.29 7.92 -16.31
C LYS A 299 -1.57 7.44 -14.88
N ALA A 300 -0.70 7.78 -13.91
CA ALA A 300 -0.89 7.45 -12.50
C ALA A 300 -2.19 8.06 -11.94
N VAL A 301 -2.39 9.35 -12.17
CA VAL A 301 -3.61 10.08 -11.78
C VAL A 301 -4.86 9.49 -12.45
N LEU A 302 -4.81 9.20 -13.75
CA LEU A 302 -5.97 8.66 -14.46
C LEU A 302 -6.32 7.23 -14.06
N ARG A 303 -5.31 6.42 -13.70
CA ARG A 303 -5.54 5.10 -13.09
C ARG A 303 -6.25 5.23 -11.75
N ALA A 304 -5.80 6.16 -10.91
CA ALA A 304 -6.46 6.46 -9.64
C ALA A 304 -7.90 6.92 -9.85
N PHE A 305 -8.16 7.83 -10.78
CA PHE A 305 -9.53 8.24 -11.10
C PHE A 305 -10.42 7.09 -11.58
N LYS A 306 -9.87 6.12 -12.31
CA LYS A 306 -10.63 4.94 -12.74
C LYS A 306 -10.88 3.95 -11.63
N LYS A 307 -9.92 3.76 -10.73
CA LYS A 307 -9.98 2.75 -9.67
C LYS A 307 -10.60 3.30 -8.40
N TYR A 308 -10.09 4.43 -7.91
CA TYR A 308 -10.50 5.03 -6.64
C TYR A 308 -11.42 6.23 -6.80
N GLY A 309 -11.39 6.88 -7.98
CA GLY A 309 -12.13 8.12 -8.22
C GLY A 309 -11.62 9.29 -7.40
N ALA A 310 -12.50 10.26 -7.20
CA ALA A 310 -12.24 11.43 -6.38
C ALA A 310 -13.46 11.82 -5.57
N LEU A 311 -13.24 12.37 -4.38
CA LEU A 311 -14.28 12.88 -3.48
C LEU A 311 -14.37 14.40 -3.59
N VAL A 312 -15.57 14.92 -3.79
CA VAL A 312 -15.81 16.38 -3.71
C VAL A 312 -15.54 16.82 -2.29
N ALA A 313 -14.51 17.62 -2.11
CA ALA A 313 -13.99 18.00 -0.81
C ALA A 313 -14.06 19.51 -0.55
N ASP A 314 -14.11 20.31 -1.63
CA ASP A 314 -14.13 21.77 -1.51
C ASP A 314 -14.82 22.44 -2.70
N ASN A 315 -15.06 23.78 -2.56
CA ASN A 315 -15.55 24.65 -3.60
C ASN A 315 -14.46 25.58 -4.12
N GLY A 316 -14.43 25.75 -5.44
CA GLY A 316 -13.47 26.64 -6.10
C GLY A 316 -13.84 26.95 -7.55
N ASN A 317 -13.03 27.73 -8.23
CA ASN A 317 -13.36 28.21 -9.57
C ASN A 317 -12.97 27.24 -10.72
N PHE A 318 -12.52 26.02 -10.40
CA PHE A 318 -12.07 25.02 -11.35
C PHE A 318 -12.61 23.63 -10.99
N PHE A 319 -12.54 22.72 -11.92
CA PHE A 319 -12.66 21.29 -11.68
C PHE A 319 -11.23 20.76 -11.52
N SER A 320 -10.79 20.62 -10.30
CA SER A 320 -9.35 20.45 -10.02
C SER A 320 -9.04 19.43 -8.94
N ILE A 321 -7.81 18.92 -9.02
CA ILE A 321 -7.16 18.08 -8.00
C ILE A 321 -5.95 18.82 -7.44
N SER A 322 -5.55 18.45 -6.23
CA SER A 322 -4.40 19.02 -5.53
C SER A 322 -3.17 18.13 -5.69
N VAL A 323 -2.10 18.72 -6.20
CA VAL A 323 -0.79 18.09 -6.39
C VAL A 323 0.20 18.72 -5.41
N THR A 324 1.04 17.89 -4.82
CA THR A 324 2.12 18.39 -3.98
C THR A 324 3.17 19.11 -4.83
N PRO A 325 3.53 20.38 -4.53
CA PRO A 325 4.58 21.10 -5.24
C PRO A 325 5.92 20.36 -5.11
N ASP A 326 6.63 20.17 -6.23
CA ASP A 326 7.93 19.49 -6.21
C ASP A 326 8.75 19.88 -7.44
N ASP A 327 9.98 20.34 -7.23
CA ASP A 327 10.89 20.72 -8.32
C ASP A 327 11.36 19.53 -9.17
N ARG A 328 11.13 18.32 -8.70
CA ARG A 328 11.46 17.08 -9.42
C ARG A 328 10.41 16.71 -10.48
N TRP A 329 9.24 17.34 -10.48
CA TRP A 329 8.27 17.12 -11.54
C TRP A 329 8.87 17.45 -12.91
N PRO A 330 8.79 16.56 -13.89
CA PRO A 330 9.22 16.88 -15.24
C PRO A 330 8.37 18.00 -15.82
N GLY A 331 8.96 18.82 -16.71
CA GLY A 331 8.19 19.85 -17.41
C GLY A 331 6.98 19.24 -18.13
N GLY A 332 5.79 19.81 -17.90
CA GLY A 332 4.55 19.31 -18.47
C GLY A 332 3.99 18.04 -17.83
N ALA A 333 4.39 17.72 -16.59
CA ALA A 333 4.01 16.49 -15.87
C ALA A 333 2.50 16.19 -15.93
N PHE A 334 1.63 17.22 -15.94
CA PHE A 334 0.17 17.08 -15.91
C PHE A 334 -0.56 17.93 -16.98
N ASP A 335 0.12 18.40 -18.02
CA ASP A 335 -0.43 19.35 -18.99
C ASP A 335 -1.65 18.82 -19.73
N HIS A 336 -1.62 17.55 -20.14
CA HIS A 336 -2.71 16.94 -20.89
C HIS A 336 -3.98 16.73 -20.05
N LEU A 337 -3.90 16.74 -18.72
CA LEU A 337 -5.10 16.68 -17.88
C LEU A 337 -6.06 17.82 -18.22
N SER A 338 -5.51 18.98 -18.60
CA SER A 338 -6.26 20.15 -19.04
C SER A 338 -7.06 19.95 -20.33
N THR A 339 -6.87 18.85 -21.04
CA THR A 339 -7.64 18.48 -22.24
C THR A 339 -8.82 17.56 -21.93
N ILE A 340 -8.91 17.02 -20.71
CA ILE A 340 -9.96 16.08 -20.31
C ILE A 340 -11.21 16.86 -19.90
N SER A 341 -12.25 16.77 -20.73
CA SER A 341 -13.56 17.36 -20.40
C SER A 341 -14.18 16.70 -19.19
N ILE A 342 -14.90 17.48 -18.38
CA ILE A 342 -15.73 16.99 -17.25
C ILE A 342 -16.74 15.93 -17.71
N THR A 343 -17.18 15.95 -18.98
CA THR A 343 -18.10 14.93 -19.56
C THR A 343 -17.49 13.52 -19.61
N ASN A 344 -16.16 13.39 -19.47
CA ASN A 344 -15.51 12.09 -19.37
C ASN A 344 -15.62 11.47 -17.98
N PHE A 345 -16.20 12.19 -17.02
CA PHE A 345 -16.44 11.69 -15.67
C PHE A 345 -17.89 11.26 -15.49
N GLU A 346 -18.12 10.46 -14.48
CA GLU A 346 -19.42 10.02 -14.02
C GLU A 346 -19.45 10.06 -12.49
N VAL A 347 -20.64 10.24 -11.94
CA VAL A 347 -20.88 10.22 -10.50
C VAL A 347 -21.32 8.82 -10.12
N VAL A 348 -20.62 8.21 -9.15
CA VAL A 348 -20.87 6.84 -8.73
C VAL A 348 -21.45 6.78 -7.32
N GLN A 349 -22.07 5.66 -7.00
CA GLN A 349 -22.44 5.36 -5.63
C GLN A 349 -21.20 5.36 -4.75
N THR A 350 -21.32 5.89 -3.54
CA THR A 350 -20.27 5.83 -2.52
C THR A 350 -20.16 4.44 -1.92
N THR A 351 -19.51 4.32 -0.79
CA THR A 351 -19.27 3.05 -0.10
C THR A 351 -20.58 2.33 0.22
N GLY A 352 -20.67 1.04 -0.08
CA GLY A 352 -21.85 0.20 0.15
C GLY A 352 -22.82 0.16 -1.03
N PRO A 353 -23.91 -0.59 -0.93
CA PRO A 353 -24.94 -0.70 -1.98
C PRO A 353 -25.78 0.56 -2.13
N ILE A 354 -25.87 1.36 -1.08
CA ILE A 354 -26.49 2.69 -0.98
C ILE A 354 -25.41 3.60 -0.43
N GLU A 355 -25.53 4.91 -0.58
CA GLU A 355 -24.60 5.85 0.05
C GLU A 355 -24.47 5.59 1.56
N GLY A 356 -23.25 5.34 2.02
CA GLY A 356 -22.96 5.04 3.42
C GLY A 356 -21.83 4.01 3.63
N PRO A 357 -21.64 3.56 4.88
CA PRO A 357 -20.59 2.62 5.22
C PRO A 357 -20.69 1.32 4.44
N ARG A 358 -19.55 0.72 4.14
CA ARG A 358 -19.46 -0.60 3.51
C ARG A 358 -20.13 -1.68 4.35
N SER A 359 -20.46 -2.80 3.69
CA SER A 359 -20.77 -4.05 4.39
C SER A 359 -19.59 -4.43 5.29
N PRO A 360 -19.86 -4.86 6.54
CA PRO A 360 -18.80 -5.28 7.45
C PRO A 360 -18.15 -6.59 7.02
N ASN A 361 -17.00 -6.88 7.61
CA ASN A 361 -16.24 -8.12 7.45
C ASN A 361 -15.73 -8.37 6.03
N PRO A 362 -14.72 -7.59 5.59
CA PRO A 362 -14.03 -7.86 4.33
C PRO A 362 -13.40 -9.26 4.34
N PRO A 363 -13.07 -9.82 3.16
CA PRO A 363 -12.33 -11.07 3.09
C PRO A 363 -10.94 -10.91 3.73
N VAL A 364 -10.41 -12.02 4.26
CA VAL A 364 -9.05 -12.09 4.79
C VAL A 364 -8.32 -13.20 4.05
N ALA A 365 -7.21 -12.87 3.42
CA ALA A 365 -6.30 -13.81 2.80
C ALA A 365 -5.22 -14.28 3.80
N ASN A 366 -4.79 -15.52 3.67
CA ASN A 366 -3.64 -16.08 4.37
C ASN A 366 -2.89 -17.00 3.40
N ALA A 367 -1.68 -16.63 3.02
CA ALA A 367 -0.86 -17.33 2.04
C ALA A 367 -0.17 -18.59 2.60
N GLY A 368 -0.32 -18.84 3.90
CA GLY A 368 0.34 -19.94 4.60
C GLY A 368 1.77 -19.62 5.01
N PRO A 369 2.45 -20.59 5.62
CA PRO A 369 3.80 -20.38 6.16
C PRO A 369 4.87 -20.35 5.07
N ASP A 370 5.95 -19.62 5.32
CA ASP A 370 7.17 -19.64 4.52
C ASP A 370 7.73 -21.04 4.36
N GLN A 371 8.35 -21.31 3.21
CA GLN A 371 8.83 -22.64 2.83
C GLN A 371 10.25 -22.59 2.29
N THR A 372 10.95 -23.72 2.45
CA THR A 372 12.23 -23.96 1.78
C THR A 372 12.13 -25.27 0.99
N VAL A 373 12.38 -25.22 -0.31
CA VAL A 373 12.32 -26.38 -1.21
C VAL A 373 13.54 -26.43 -2.12
N ALA A 374 13.91 -27.63 -2.57
CA ALA A 374 15.00 -27.80 -3.51
C ALA A 374 14.59 -27.44 -4.94
N LEU A 375 15.50 -26.85 -5.70
CA LEU A 375 15.27 -26.56 -7.12
C LEU A 375 14.89 -27.84 -7.88
N GLY A 376 13.85 -27.72 -8.73
CA GLY A 376 13.30 -28.86 -9.47
C GLY A 376 12.24 -29.67 -8.71
N THR A 377 11.96 -29.30 -7.44
CA THR A 377 10.81 -29.82 -6.70
C THR A 377 9.67 -28.81 -6.70
N THR A 378 8.46 -29.28 -6.47
CA THR A 378 7.26 -28.45 -6.40
C THR A 378 7.03 -28.00 -4.96
N ALA A 379 6.77 -26.72 -4.74
CA ALA A 379 6.28 -26.20 -3.46
C ALA A 379 4.76 -26.37 -3.38
N ASP A 380 4.25 -26.82 -2.23
CA ASP A 380 2.82 -26.90 -1.93
C ASP A 380 2.38 -25.61 -1.26
N LEU A 381 1.69 -24.75 -1.98
CA LEU A 381 1.09 -23.53 -1.45
C LEU A 381 -0.23 -23.87 -0.76
N ARG A 382 -0.34 -23.53 0.52
CA ARG A 382 -1.48 -23.86 1.38
C ARG A 382 -2.15 -22.59 1.88
N GLY A 383 -2.70 -21.85 0.94
CA GLY A 383 -3.44 -20.63 1.24
C GLY A 383 -4.82 -20.92 1.84
N PHE A 384 -5.34 -19.93 2.53
CA PHE A 384 -6.68 -19.94 3.10
C PHE A 384 -7.30 -18.55 2.93
N VAL A 385 -8.62 -18.52 2.64
CA VAL A 385 -9.40 -17.28 2.57
C VAL A 385 -10.63 -17.43 3.44
N SER A 386 -10.81 -16.52 4.38
CA SER A 386 -12.05 -16.39 5.15
C SER A 386 -12.85 -15.19 4.64
N PHE A 387 -14.16 -15.31 4.63
CA PHE A 387 -15.07 -14.24 4.22
C PHE A 387 -16.44 -14.41 4.91
N ASN A 388 -17.19 -13.32 4.98
CA ASN A 388 -18.55 -13.35 5.48
C ASN A 388 -19.48 -13.97 4.42
N PRO A 389 -20.21 -15.07 4.71
CA PRO A 389 -21.07 -15.72 3.73
C PRO A 389 -22.27 -14.87 3.27
N THR A 390 -22.54 -13.73 3.90
CA THR A 390 -23.54 -12.76 3.42
C THR A 390 -23.01 -11.85 2.31
N ASN A 391 -21.69 -11.81 2.12
CA ASN A 391 -21.03 -11.10 1.04
C ASN A 391 -20.81 -12.03 -0.16
N PRO A 392 -20.56 -11.49 -1.37
CA PRO A 392 -20.18 -12.32 -2.52
C PRO A 392 -18.93 -13.16 -2.19
N PRO A 393 -18.87 -14.43 -2.62
CA PRO A 393 -17.69 -15.25 -2.42
C PRO A 393 -16.51 -14.64 -3.19
N PRO A 394 -15.35 -14.48 -2.54
CA PRO A 394 -14.20 -13.84 -3.17
C PRO A 394 -13.59 -14.71 -4.28
N THR A 395 -13.15 -14.07 -5.34
CA THR A 395 -12.24 -14.66 -6.31
C THR A 395 -10.83 -14.66 -5.73
N VAL A 396 -10.10 -15.74 -5.98
CA VAL A 396 -8.75 -15.97 -5.42
C VAL A 396 -7.73 -15.96 -6.55
N SER A 397 -6.55 -15.37 -6.30
CA SER A 397 -5.46 -15.43 -7.26
C SER A 397 -4.10 -15.44 -6.57
N TRP A 398 -3.23 -16.39 -6.98
CA TRP A 398 -1.81 -16.37 -6.67
C TRP A 398 -1.05 -15.58 -7.73
N GLN A 399 -0.10 -14.76 -7.27
CA GLN A 399 0.71 -13.92 -8.14
C GLN A 399 2.18 -13.98 -7.73
N PHE A 400 3.06 -13.91 -8.74
CA PHE A 400 4.48 -13.67 -8.51
C PHE A 400 4.70 -12.19 -8.17
N TYR A 401 5.30 -11.93 -7.02
CA TYR A 401 5.65 -10.56 -6.62
C TYR A 401 7.11 -10.24 -6.92
N SER A 402 8.03 -11.05 -6.42
CA SER A 402 9.46 -10.85 -6.63
C SER A 402 10.25 -12.15 -6.51
N GLY A 403 11.43 -12.18 -7.12
CA GLY A 403 12.36 -13.32 -7.05
C GLY A 403 13.32 -13.36 -8.22
N PRO A 404 14.35 -14.23 -8.16
CA PRO A 404 15.43 -14.26 -9.14
C PRO A 404 15.07 -14.93 -10.48
N GLY A 405 13.92 -15.57 -10.60
CA GLY A 405 13.50 -16.30 -11.80
C GLY A 405 11.99 -16.27 -11.99
N THR A 406 11.47 -17.18 -12.81
CA THR A 406 10.05 -17.34 -13.10
C THR A 406 9.37 -18.32 -12.16
N VAL A 407 8.05 -18.14 -11.96
CA VAL A 407 7.20 -19.04 -11.19
C VAL A 407 6.10 -19.57 -12.09
N THR A 408 5.85 -20.88 -12.03
CA THR A 408 4.72 -21.53 -12.71
C THR A 408 3.81 -22.15 -11.66
N PHE A 409 2.59 -21.64 -11.57
CA PHE A 409 1.55 -22.17 -10.67
C PHE A 409 0.83 -23.34 -11.33
N GLY A 410 0.45 -24.35 -10.55
CA GLY A 410 -0.41 -25.44 -10.98
C GLY A 410 -1.81 -24.94 -11.34
N ASP A 411 -2.44 -24.21 -10.43
CA ASP A 411 -3.68 -23.46 -10.66
C ASP A 411 -3.67 -22.22 -9.76
N ALA A 412 -3.40 -21.06 -10.34
CA ALA A 412 -3.31 -19.81 -9.59
C ALA A 412 -4.66 -19.33 -9.01
N THR A 413 -5.79 -19.92 -9.42
CA THR A 413 -7.13 -19.54 -8.95
C THR A 413 -7.62 -20.34 -7.74
N LYS A 414 -6.78 -21.23 -7.21
CA LYS A 414 -7.10 -22.06 -6.03
C LYS A 414 -6.30 -21.60 -4.82
N THR A 415 -6.93 -21.59 -3.65
CA THR A 415 -6.24 -21.30 -2.39
C THR A 415 -5.10 -22.26 -2.13
N ASN A 416 -5.33 -23.56 -2.37
CA ASN A 416 -4.30 -24.59 -2.30
C ASN A 416 -3.85 -24.94 -3.72
N THR A 417 -2.59 -24.72 -4.02
CA THR A 417 -2.00 -24.99 -5.33
C THR A 417 -0.53 -25.36 -5.19
N THR A 418 0.13 -25.57 -6.32
CA THR A 418 1.57 -25.86 -6.37
C THR A 418 2.30 -24.77 -7.13
N ALA A 419 3.58 -24.60 -6.85
CA ALA A 419 4.46 -23.70 -7.59
C ALA A 419 5.79 -24.35 -7.95
N MET A 420 6.26 -24.11 -9.16
CA MET A 420 7.59 -24.49 -9.65
C MET A 420 8.41 -23.25 -9.94
N PHE A 421 9.70 -23.32 -9.70
CA PHE A 421 10.62 -22.17 -9.74
C PHE A 421 11.79 -22.47 -10.68
N SER A 422 12.22 -21.48 -11.47
CA SER A 422 13.25 -21.66 -12.48
C SER A 422 14.68 -21.45 -11.99
N ALA A 423 14.89 -20.84 -10.83
CA ALA A 423 16.22 -20.52 -10.29
C ALA A 423 16.25 -20.60 -8.76
N PRO A 424 17.42 -20.83 -8.13
CA PRO A 424 17.58 -20.72 -6.68
C PRO A 424 17.46 -19.28 -6.20
N GLY A 425 17.01 -19.10 -4.93
CA GLY A 425 16.87 -17.84 -4.25
C GLY A 425 15.52 -17.68 -3.55
N ALA A 426 15.28 -16.53 -2.95
CA ALA A 426 14.02 -16.24 -2.28
C ALA A 426 13.01 -15.66 -3.27
N TYR A 427 11.80 -16.18 -3.24
CA TYR A 427 10.65 -15.72 -4.01
C TYR A 427 9.55 -15.27 -3.08
N THR A 428 8.96 -14.12 -3.34
CA THR A 428 7.74 -13.67 -2.67
C THR A 428 6.55 -13.87 -3.60
N LEU A 429 5.53 -14.56 -3.10
CA LEU A 429 4.28 -14.81 -3.80
C LEU A 429 3.14 -14.15 -3.02
N LEU A 430 2.18 -13.56 -3.72
CA LEU A 430 0.98 -12.98 -3.13
C LEU A 430 -0.23 -13.88 -3.37
N LEU A 431 -1.03 -14.08 -2.33
CA LEU A 431 -2.39 -14.59 -2.41
C LEU A 431 -3.34 -13.40 -2.30
N SER A 432 -4.24 -13.23 -3.26
CA SER A 432 -5.29 -12.22 -3.22
C SER A 432 -6.68 -12.82 -3.09
N ALA A 433 -7.59 -12.08 -2.44
CA ALA A 433 -9.02 -12.40 -2.33
C ALA A 433 -9.85 -11.15 -2.61
N ASP A 434 -10.64 -11.16 -3.69
CA ASP A 434 -11.46 -10.05 -4.18
C ASP A 434 -12.93 -10.45 -4.22
N ASP A 435 -13.77 -9.87 -3.36
CA ASP A 435 -15.22 -10.10 -3.33
C ASP A 435 -16.01 -9.05 -4.14
N GLY A 436 -15.32 -8.08 -4.75
CA GLY A 436 -15.92 -7.03 -5.55
C GLY A 436 -16.66 -5.94 -4.77
N LEU A 437 -16.67 -6.02 -3.42
CA LEU A 437 -17.28 -5.04 -2.52
C LEU A 437 -16.24 -4.26 -1.72
N HIS A 438 -15.20 -4.94 -1.25
CA HIS A 438 -14.16 -4.41 -0.38
C HIS A 438 -12.85 -4.19 -1.16
N ALA A 439 -11.88 -3.55 -0.51
CA ALA A 439 -10.52 -3.59 -0.99
C ALA A 439 -10.04 -5.04 -1.12
N VAL A 440 -9.24 -5.34 -2.13
CA VAL A 440 -8.66 -6.67 -2.31
C VAL A 440 -7.79 -7.00 -1.10
N ALA A 441 -8.08 -8.13 -0.46
CA ALA A 441 -7.25 -8.63 0.63
C ALA A 441 -6.04 -9.36 0.05
N TYR A 442 -4.86 -9.10 0.59
CA TYR A 442 -3.61 -9.74 0.21
C TYR A 442 -2.91 -10.34 1.41
N ASP A 443 -2.18 -11.42 1.16
CA ASP A 443 -1.15 -11.93 2.06
C ASP A 443 0.01 -12.50 1.25
N ALA A 444 1.21 -12.56 1.84
CA ALA A 444 2.42 -12.99 1.17
C ALA A 444 3.00 -14.24 1.80
N VAL A 445 3.71 -15.02 1.00
CA VAL A 445 4.54 -16.13 1.44
C VAL A 445 5.91 -16.07 0.78
N VAL A 446 6.96 -16.35 1.54
CA VAL A 446 8.30 -16.46 1.02
C VAL A 446 8.64 -17.92 0.79
N VAL A 447 9.00 -18.26 -0.46
CA VAL A 447 9.50 -19.59 -0.82
C VAL A 447 10.98 -19.49 -1.16
N THR A 448 11.84 -20.05 -0.32
CA THR A 448 13.28 -20.10 -0.54
C THR A 448 13.64 -21.34 -1.33
N ILE A 449 14.17 -21.16 -2.54
CA ILE A 449 14.63 -22.23 -3.40
C ILE A 449 16.12 -22.43 -3.19
N ILE A 450 16.47 -23.59 -2.65
CA ILE A 450 17.87 -23.98 -2.49
C ILE A 450 18.34 -24.81 -3.68
N PRO A 451 19.63 -24.68 -4.11
CA PRO A 451 20.16 -25.52 -5.16
C PRO A 451 20.08 -27.02 -4.79
N SER A 452 19.62 -27.85 -5.71
CA SER A 452 19.67 -29.32 -5.53
C SER A 452 21.10 -29.82 -5.51
N ILE A 453 21.41 -30.74 -4.59
CA ILE A 453 22.72 -31.39 -4.56
C ILE A 453 22.69 -32.59 -5.50
N ILE A 454 23.57 -32.58 -6.51
CA ILE A 454 23.75 -33.68 -7.46
C ILE A 454 25.12 -34.28 -7.21
N LEU A 455 25.16 -35.53 -6.75
CA LEU A 455 26.39 -36.27 -6.51
C LEU A 455 26.88 -37.00 -7.77
N ARG A 456 28.18 -36.99 -7.92
CA ARG A 456 28.90 -37.86 -8.84
C ARG A 456 29.96 -38.67 -8.07
N ILE A 457 30.05 -39.95 -8.35
CA ILE A 457 31.01 -40.85 -7.73
C ILE A 457 31.87 -41.48 -8.85
N VAL A 458 33.18 -41.35 -8.70
CA VAL A 458 34.15 -41.85 -9.67
C VAL A 458 35.24 -42.64 -8.94
N LEU A 459 35.58 -43.83 -9.46
CA LEU A 459 36.73 -44.58 -8.98
C LEU A 459 38.01 -43.99 -9.57
N THR A 460 38.97 -43.68 -8.73
CA THR A 460 40.26 -43.06 -9.10
C THR A 460 41.41 -43.84 -8.43
N GLY A 461 41.92 -44.88 -9.11
CA GLY A 461 42.90 -45.78 -8.55
C GLY A 461 42.36 -46.56 -7.34
N GLN A 462 42.99 -46.42 -6.18
CA GLN A 462 42.54 -47.03 -4.91
C GLN A 462 41.62 -46.12 -4.09
N ASN A 463 41.13 -45.06 -4.71
CA ASN A 463 40.24 -44.09 -4.04
C ASN A 463 38.89 -43.98 -4.77
N VAL A 464 37.88 -43.58 -4.04
CA VAL A 464 36.63 -43.07 -4.57
C VAL A 464 36.63 -41.55 -4.43
N GLN A 465 36.45 -40.88 -5.57
CA GLN A 465 36.18 -39.44 -5.59
C GLN A 465 34.68 -39.23 -5.58
N ILE A 466 34.22 -38.44 -4.63
CA ILE A 466 32.83 -38.01 -4.49
C ILE A 466 32.84 -36.52 -4.71
N ASP A 467 32.25 -36.07 -5.80
CA ASP A 467 32.07 -34.67 -6.12
C ASP A 467 30.59 -34.37 -6.28
N TRP A 468 30.21 -33.12 -6.01
CA TRP A 468 28.82 -32.65 -6.13
C TRP A 468 28.76 -31.22 -6.59
N ILE A 469 27.60 -30.89 -7.16
CA ILE A 469 27.20 -29.53 -7.51
C ILE A 469 25.92 -29.21 -6.77
N GLY A 470 25.69 -27.91 -6.53
CA GLY A 470 24.51 -27.43 -5.79
C GLY A 470 24.67 -27.55 -4.27
N GLY A 471 23.63 -27.12 -3.54
CA GLY A 471 23.65 -26.97 -2.08
C GLY A 471 24.48 -25.77 -1.61
N ASN A 472 24.42 -25.50 -0.33
CA ASN A 472 25.24 -24.48 0.33
C ASN A 472 26.19 -25.11 1.36
N PRO A 473 27.46 -24.66 1.49
CA PRO A 473 28.34 -25.09 2.56
C PRO A 473 27.78 -24.67 3.94
N LEU A 474 28.05 -25.35 5.03
CA LEU A 474 28.95 -26.49 5.24
C LEU A 474 28.26 -27.79 4.88
N PHE A 475 28.91 -28.66 4.04
CA PHE A 475 28.39 -29.97 3.69
C PHE A 475 28.78 -31.01 4.74
N THR A 476 27.87 -32.00 4.92
CA THR A 476 28.15 -33.23 5.66
C THR A 476 28.08 -34.38 4.70
N LEU A 477 29.23 -35.05 4.43
CA LEU A 477 29.29 -36.29 3.72
C LEU A 477 29.08 -37.44 4.70
N GLU A 478 28.15 -38.30 4.41
CA GLU A 478 27.86 -39.51 5.20
C GLU A 478 27.94 -40.76 4.34
N ALA A 479 28.33 -41.86 4.96
CA ALA A 479 28.43 -43.16 4.32
C ALA A 479 27.74 -44.25 5.12
N THR A 480 27.34 -45.29 4.40
CA THR A 480 26.90 -46.59 4.95
C THR A 480 27.29 -47.70 4.00
N ASP A 481 27.47 -48.91 4.52
CA ASP A 481 27.72 -50.09 3.77
C ASP A 481 26.47 -50.96 3.50
N THR A 482 25.32 -50.56 4.07
CA THR A 482 24.06 -51.33 3.99
C THR A 482 22.82 -50.45 3.69
N LEU A 483 21.94 -50.96 2.79
CA LEU A 483 20.59 -50.43 2.52
C LEU A 483 19.56 -51.55 2.61
N PRO A 484 18.30 -51.32 2.98
CA PRO A 484 17.64 -50.01 3.22
C PRO A 484 17.61 -49.57 4.70
N THR A 485 18.10 -50.35 5.65
CA THR A 485 18.06 -50.02 7.08
C THR A 485 19.33 -49.34 7.58
N ALA A 486 19.90 -48.49 6.76
CA ALA A 486 21.20 -47.90 6.96
C ALA A 486 21.27 -46.98 8.20
N GLN A 487 22.29 -47.20 9.02
CA GLN A 487 22.85 -46.16 9.86
C GLN A 487 23.88 -45.38 9.03
N TRP A 488 23.63 -44.08 8.87
CA TRP A 488 24.53 -43.19 8.18
C TRP A 488 25.56 -42.62 9.13
N ASN A 489 26.81 -42.81 8.85
CA ASN A 489 27.93 -42.30 9.65
C ASN A 489 28.54 -41.08 8.97
N THR A 490 28.76 -40.01 9.70
CA THR A 490 29.47 -38.84 9.17
C THR A 490 30.90 -39.23 8.84
N VAL A 491 31.26 -39.09 7.56
CA VAL A 491 32.61 -39.29 7.06
C VAL A 491 33.41 -38.00 7.20
N GLN A 492 32.84 -36.91 6.75
CA GLN A 492 33.52 -35.62 6.74
C GLN A 492 32.53 -34.46 6.72
N ARG A 493 32.89 -33.37 7.40
CA ARG A 493 32.27 -32.05 7.22
C ARG A 493 33.23 -31.18 6.43
N THR A 494 32.74 -30.51 5.39
CA THR A 494 33.60 -29.78 4.46
C THR A 494 32.90 -28.62 3.77
N ASN A 495 33.67 -27.59 3.43
CA ASN A 495 33.24 -26.54 2.50
C ASN A 495 33.59 -26.86 1.04
N SER A 496 34.32 -27.94 0.80
CA SER A 496 34.73 -28.40 -0.54
C SER A 496 33.57 -29.13 -1.22
N TYR A 497 33.47 -29.00 -2.50
CA TYR A 497 32.54 -29.72 -3.36
C TYR A 497 33.10 -31.06 -3.87
N VAL A 498 34.27 -31.50 -3.37
CA VAL A 498 34.91 -32.76 -3.69
C VAL A 498 35.57 -33.34 -2.46
N VAL A 499 35.43 -34.66 -2.31
CA VAL A 499 36.09 -35.45 -1.27
C VAL A 499 36.69 -36.70 -1.94
N LEU A 500 37.94 -37.05 -1.59
CA LEU A 500 38.63 -38.25 -2.01
C LEU A 500 38.77 -39.19 -0.81
N LEU A 501 38.23 -40.38 -0.90
CA LEU A 501 38.25 -41.39 0.15
C LEU A 501 38.93 -42.66 -0.31
N PRO A 502 39.76 -43.36 0.51
CA PRO A 502 40.30 -44.66 0.17
C PRO A 502 39.20 -45.72 0.08
N ILE A 503 39.32 -46.66 -0.83
CA ILE A 503 38.42 -47.81 -0.96
C ILE A 503 38.77 -48.80 0.17
N THR A 504 37.85 -48.95 1.16
CA THR A 504 38.07 -49.80 2.33
C THR A 504 37.19 -51.04 2.38
N GLY A 505 36.30 -51.24 1.38
CA GLY A 505 35.34 -52.35 1.33
C GLY A 505 34.88 -52.69 -0.07
N SER A 506 34.03 -53.70 -0.20
CA SER A 506 33.47 -54.16 -1.48
C SER A 506 32.29 -53.32 -1.99
N ALA A 507 31.63 -52.55 -1.11
CA ALA A 507 30.52 -51.67 -1.44
C ALA A 507 30.43 -50.52 -0.41
N GLY A 508 29.90 -49.40 -0.86
CA GLY A 508 29.60 -48.22 -0.01
C GLY A 508 28.53 -47.35 -0.66
N PHE A 509 27.67 -46.78 0.15
CA PHE A 509 26.66 -45.81 -0.23
C PHE A 509 27.00 -44.47 0.39
N TYR A 510 26.78 -43.39 -0.33
CA TYR A 510 27.13 -42.04 0.11
C TYR A 510 25.97 -41.11 -0.07
N ARG A 511 25.85 -40.16 0.85
CA ARG A 511 24.94 -39.01 0.72
C ARG A 511 25.63 -37.74 1.20
N VAL A 512 25.20 -36.59 0.65
CA VAL A 512 25.67 -35.26 1.06
C VAL A 512 24.47 -34.46 1.47
N ALA A 513 24.58 -33.81 2.62
CA ALA A 513 23.64 -32.78 3.09
C ALA A 513 24.38 -31.44 3.14
N GLY A 514 23.77 -30.37 2.62
CA GLY A 514 24.19 -28.98 2.74
C GLY A 514 23.14 -28.19 3.52
N ARG A 515 23.49 -26.96 3.87
CA ARG A 515 22.53 -26.02 4.45
C ARG A 515 21.66 -25.36 3.39
#